data_ba95851caf5276b858ad1d43c37772dd
#
_entry.id   ba95851caf5276b858ad1d43c37772dd
#
_cell.length_a   1.000
_cell.length_b   1.000
_cell.length_c   1.000
_cell.angle_alpha   90.00
_cell.angle_beta   90.00
_cell.angle_gamma   90.00
#
_symmetry.space_group_name_H-M   'P 1'
#
loop_
_entity.id
_entity.type
_entity.pdbx_description
1 polymer ?
#
loop_
_entity_poly.entity_id
_entity_poly.type
_entity_poly.pdbx_seq_one_letter_code
_entity_poly.pdbx_strand_id
1 'polypeptide(L)'
;MLRRLVILVPKFTIRRPLSPASPNLVNPCHGRSMASPDGNHRHPETNGEAKPPAPKKQKLSTSITDSEIQSEFSHHDASVARINNGSFGSCPQSIISAQQRWQLRFLRQPDSFYFNDLKAGILESREFIRSLINADDVSEVSIVDNATTAAAVVLQQIAWGFTEGRFQKGDVAVMLHYAYGAVKKSMEAYVTRAGGRVVEVQLPFPVSSKEEIITEFRRALERGKENGQRIRLAVIDHVTSMPSVVIPVKELVKICREEDVDQVFVDAAHGIGCVDVDVKEIGADFYTSNLHKWFFSPPSVAFLYCRRSAKLSDLHHPVVSHEYGNGLAIESAWIGTRDYSAQLVVPSVLEFVNRFEGGIEGIKKRNHEQVVRMGEMLAKSWGTQLGCPPDMCSSMVMIGLPWCLGITSERDTLKLRVHLRDRFAVEVPIYYRAPKEGEVDPVTGYARISHQVYNKVEDYERFRDAINKLVGDKFTCASLSA
;
A
#
# COMPACT_ATOMS: atom_id res chain seq x y z
N MET A 1 29.82 35.07 -20.40
CA MET A 1 28.83 35.47 -21.42
C MET A 1 27.64 34.50 -21.37
N LEU A 2 26.64 34.84 -20.59
CA LEU A 2 25.39 34.08 -20.42
C LEU A 2 24.29 34.79 -21.21
N ARG A 3 23.84 34.18 -22.29
CA ARG A 3 22.66 34.67 -23.03
C ARG A 3 21.39 34.20 -22.34
N ARG A 4 20.60 35.14 -21.82
CA ARG A 4 19.23 34.90 -21.34
C ARG A 4 18.31 34.70 -22.54
N LEU A 5 17.61 33.57 -22.59
CA LEU A 5 16.50 33.32 -23.49
C LEU A 5 15.24 33.90 -22.84
N VAL A 6 14.65 34.92 -23.44
CA VAL A 6 13.37 35.49 -23.02
C VAL A 6 12.30 34.80 -23.84
N ILE A 7 11.44 34.01 -23.19
CA ILE A 7 10.24 33.40 -23.80
C ILE A 7 9.08 34.39 -23.62
N LEU A 8 8.61 34.94 -24.70
CA LEU A 8 7.39 35.79 -24.75
C LEU A 8 6.15 34.88 -24.70
N VAL A 9 5.35 35.00 -23.64
CA VAL A 9 4.03 34.40 -23.52
C VAL A 9 2.97 35.41 -24.01
N PRO A 10 2.08 35.08 -24.94
CA PRO A 10 1.02 36.00 -25.37
C PRO A 10 -0.05 36.14 -24.29
N LYS A 11 -0.41 37.38 -23.98
CA LYS A 11 -1.52 37.72 -23.08
C LYS A 11 -2.85 37.48 -23.80
N PHE A 12 -3.61 36.51 -23.33
CA PHE A 12 -5.02 36.35 -23.71
C PHE A 12 -5.89 37.25 -22.82
N THR A 13 -6.60 38.17 -23.47
CA THR A 13 -7.59 39.05 -22.83
C THR A 13 -8.92 38.32 -22.74
N ILE A 14 -9.34 37.94 -21.53
CA ILE A 14 -10.67 37.35 -21.31
C ILE A 14 -11.71 38.46 -21.31
N ARG A 15 -12.59 38.47 -22.29
CA ARG A 15 -13.83 39.29 -22.30
C ARG A 15 -14.88 38.51 -21.49
N ARG A 16 -15.48 39.20 -20.50
CA ARG A 16 -16.65 38.70 -19.75
C ARG A 16 -17.87 38.62 -20.65
N PRO A 17 -18.68 37.55 -20.57
CA PRO A 17 -20.01 37.54 -21.12
C PRO A 17 -21.04 38.13 -20.15
N LEU A 18 -21.97 38.84 -20.68
CA LEU A 18 -23.15 39.43 -20.04
C LEU A 18 -24.14 38.36 -19.58
N SER A 19 -24.79 38.64 -18.46
CA SER A 19 -25.81 37.83 -17.78
C SER A 19 -27.19 37.82 -18.54
N PRO A 20 -28.14 37.03 -18.05
CA PRO A 20 -29.05 36.20 -18.81
C PRO A 20 -30.49 36.73 -18.84
N ALA A 21 -31.27 36.12 -19.68
CA ALA A 21 -32.73 36.16 -19.56
C ALA A 21 -33.29 34.76 -19.69
N SER A 22 -34.00 34.33 -18.67
CA SER A 22 -34.92 33.20 -18.74
C SER A 22 -36.12 33.54 -19.66
N PRO A 23 -36.74 32.58 -20.30
CA PRO A 23 -38.09 32.25 -19.83
C PRO A 23 -38.46 30.75 -19.84
N ASN A 24 -39.37 30.45 -18.95
CA ASN A 24 -40.23 29.27 -18.84
C ASN A 24 -40.82 28.80 -20.17
N LEU A 25 -40.94 27.47 -20.29
CA LEU A 25 -42.12 26.84 -20.92
C LEU A 25 -42.23 25.37 -20.50
N VAL A 26 -43.22 25.09 -19.93
CA VAL A 26 -44.19 24.12 -19.48
C VAL A 26 -44.58 23.16 -20.62
N ASN A 27 -44.49 21.86 -20.26
CA ASN A 27 -45.52 20.80 -20.30
C ASN A 27 -45.73 19.94 -21.56
N PRO A 28 -46.59 18.91 -21.44
CA PRO A 28 -46.20 17.50 -21.21
C PRO A 28 -46.79 16.65 -22.35
N CYS A 29 -46.39 15.41 -22.49
CA CYS A 29 -47.14 14.47 -23.30
C CYS A 29 -47.42 13.15 -22.59
N HIS A 30 -48.70 12.94 -22.49
CA HIS A 30 -49.49 11.85 -22.00
C HIS A 30 -49.11 10.46 -22.50
N GLY A 31 -49.36 9.49 -21.64
CA GLY A 31 -49.41 8.08 -21.93
C GLY A 31 -50.54 7.67 -22.89
N ARG A 32 -50.31 6.54 -23.51
CA ARG A 32 -51.40 5.67 -24.01
C ARG A 32 -51.02 4.22 -23.77
N SER A 33 -51.78 3.62 -22.90
CA SER A 33 -52.04 2.20 -22.78
C SER A 33 -52.69 1.68 -24.09
N MET A 34 -52.27 0.53 -24.55
CA MET A 34 -53.13 -0.32 -25.40
C MET A 34 -52.90 -1.80 -25.07
N ALA A 35 -54.04 -2.46 -25.01
CA ALA A 35 -54.29 -3.80 -24.59
C ALA A 35 -53.75 -4.91 -25.51
N SER A 36 -53.58 -6.09 -24.88
CA SER A 36 -53.38 -7.37 -25.54
C SER A 36 -54.56 -7.77 -26.46
N PRO A 37 -54.32 -8.65 -27.42
CA PRO A 37 -55.22 -9.78 -27.54
C PRO A 37 -54.51 -11.15 -27.54
N ASP A 38 -55.25 -12.11 -26.94
CA ASP A 38 -54.97 -13.53 -26.88
C ASP A 38 -54.66 -14.16 -28.24
N GLY A 39 -53.71 -15.09 -28.23
CA GLY A 39 -53.42 -15.97 -29.35
C GLY A 39 -52.76 -17.24 -28.92
N ASN A 40 -53.57 -18.24 -28.69
CA ASN A 40 -53.28 -19.64 -28.40
C ASN A 40 -52.48 -20.30 -29.51
N HIS A 41 -51.24 -20.75 -29.31
CA HIS A 41 -50.61 -21.75 -30.15
C HIS A 41 -49.75 -22.72 -29.32
N ARG A 42 -50.04 -23.99 -29.62
CA ARG A 42 -49.55 -25.25 -29.04
C ARG A 42 -48.02 -25.39 -29.08
N HIS A 43 -47.46 -25.95 -28.01
CA HIS A 43 -46.12 -26.52 -27.93
C HIS A 43 -45.90 -27.68 -28.93
N PRO A 44 -44.71 -27.79 -29.48
CA PRO A 44 -44.11 -29.11 -29.73
C PRO A 44 -43.03 -29.42 -28.69
N GLU A 45 -43.16 -30.56 -28.08
CA GLU A 45 -42.11 -31.20 -27.30
C GLU A 45 -40.93 -31.52 -28.24
N THR A 46 -39.73 -31.06 -27.86
CA THR A 46 -38.48 -31.66 -28.38
C THR A 46 -37.36 -31.57 -27.37
N ASN A 47 -36.90 -32.73 -26.99
CA ASN A 47 -35.52 -33.15 -26.79
C ASN A 47 -34.67 -32.56 -25.67
N GLY A 48 -34.37 -33.49 -24.79
CA GLY A 48 -33.27 -33.66 -23.85
C GLY A 48 -32.11 -32.65 -23.94
N GLU A 49 -32.10 -31.69 -23.03
CA GLU A 49 -30.89 -30.94 -22.72
C GLU A 49 -29.87 -31.84 -22.03
N ALA A 50 -28.76 -32.09 -22.70
CA ALA A 50 -27.59 -32.77 -22.15
C ALA A 50 -27.05 -31.89 -20.98
N LYS A 51 -27.01 -32.47 -19.77
CA LYS A 51 -26.33 -31.88 -18.63
C LYS A 51 -24.92 -31.43 -19.06
N PRO A 52 -24.50 -30.17 -18.70
CA PRO A 52 -23.14 -29.76 -18.93
C PRO A 52 -22.17 -30.73 -18.24
N PRO A 53 -21.04 -31.04 -18.86
CA PRO A 53 -20.07 -31.98 -18.30
C PRO A 53 -19.57 -31.41 -16.96
N ALA A 54 -19.51 -32.28 -15.95
CA ALA A 54 -18.95 -31.97 -14.65
C ALA A 54 -17.57 -31.35 -14.82
N PRO A 55 -17.22 -30.32 -13.99
CA PRO A 55 -15.92 -29.66 -14.08
C PRO A 55 -14.83 -30.74 -13.95
N LYS A 56 -13.97 -30.83 -14.94
CA LYS A 56 -12.80 -31.71 -14.91
C LYS A 56 -12.00 -31.33 -13.66
N LYS A 57 -11.81 -32.31 -12.75
CA LYS A 57 -10.87 -32.18 -11.63
C LYS A 57 -9.55 -31.66 -12.19
N GLN A 58 -9.21 -30.43 -11.83
CA GLN A 58 -7.93 -29.83 -12.14
C GLN A 58 -6.85 -30.81 -11.64
N LYS A 59 -5.95 -31.23 -12.55
CA LYS A 59 -4.71 -31.91 -12.19
C LYS A 59 -4.07 -31.04 -11.08
N LEU A 60 -3.67 -31.66 -9.96
CA LEU A 60 -2.78 -31.02 -8.98
C LEU A 60 -1.61 -30.45 -9.81
N SER A 61 -1.52 -29.13 -9.86
CA SER A 61 -0.35 -28.48 -10.45
C SER A 61 0.84 -28.83 -9.57
N THR A 62 1.87 -29.38 -10.16
CA THR A 62 3.17 -29.50 -9.50
C THR A 62 3.57 -28.09 -9.01
N SER A 63 3.97 -27.98 -7.75
CA SER A 63 4.45 -26.71 -7.19
C SER A 63 5.53 -26.11 -8.08
N ILE A 64 5.56 -24.78 -8.19
CA ILE A 64 6.57 -24.05 -8.98
C ILE A 64 7.99 -24.39 -8.48
N THR A 65 8.87 -24.69 -9.40
CA THR A 65 10.27 -25.03 -9.11
C THR A 65 11.15 -23.77 -8.97
N ASP A 66 12.28 -23.88 -8.28
CA ASP A 66 13.25 -22.77 -8.17
C ASP A 66 13.74 -22.27 -9.53
N SER A 67 13.90 -23.17 -10.53
CA SER A 67 14.27 -22.79 -11.90
C SER A 67 13.18 -21.94 -12.56
N GLU A 68 11.91 -22.30 -12.39
CA GLU A 68 10.78 -21.50 -12.89
C GLU A 68 10.67 -20.17 -12.17
N ILE A 69 10.91 -20.12 -10.86
CA ILE A 69 10.98 -18.85 -10.12
C ILE A 69 12.07 -17.95 -10.69
N GLN A 70 13.27 -18.46 -10.90
CA GLN A 70 14.37 -17.68 -11.49
C GLN A 70 14.02 -17.20 -12.92
N SER A 71 13.32 -18.02 -13.72
CA SER A 71 12.85 -17.62 -15.05
C SER A 71 11.82 -16.48 -14.99
N GLU A 72 10.87 -16.53 -14.05
CA GLU A 72 9.84 -15.49 -13.87
C GLU A 72 10.46 -14.12 -13.48
N PHE A 73 11.64 -14.11 -12.86
CA PHE A 73 12.35 -12.90 -12.45
C PHE A 73 13.69 -12.68 -13.20
N SER A 74 13.83 -13.30 -14.39
CA SER A 74 15.07 -13.22 -15.22
C SER A 74 15.39 -11.81 -15.72
N HIS A 75 14.45 -10.88 -15.68
CA HIS A 75 14.63 -9.46 -15.99
C HIS A 75 15.32 -8.65 -14.87
N HIS A 76 15.54 -9.25 -13.69
CA HIS A 76 16.31 -8.62 -12.64
C HIS A 76 17.79 -8.54 -13.02
N ASP A 77 18.44 -7.43 -12.66
CA ASP A 77 19.89 -7.32 -12.81
C ASP A 77 20.58 -8.30 -11.85
N ALA A 78 21.13 -9.38 -12.40
CA ALA A 78 21.80 -10.44 -11.65
C ALA A 78 23.09 -9.96 -10.95
N SER A 79 23.64 -8.81 -11.34
CA SER A 79 24.82 -8.24 -10.69
C SER A 79 24.51 -7.59 -9.34
N VAL A 80 23.22 -7.29 -9.04
CA VAL A 80 22.80 -6.55 -7.85
C VAL A 80 22.13 -7.47 -6.82
N ALA A 81 22.61 -7.44 -5.58
CA ALA A 81 21.92 -8.05 -4.44
C ALA A 81 20.69 -7.21 -4.06
N ARG A 82 19.51 -7.63 -4.52
CA ARG A 82 18.23 -6.94 -4.32
C ARG A 82 17.57 -7.35 -3.02
N ILE A 83 18.08 -6.89 -1.89
CA ILE A 83 17.51 -7.20 -0.57
C ILE A 83 16.60 -6.07 -0.03
N ASN A 84 16.07 -5.23 -0.93
CA ASN A 84 15.13 -4.14 -0.64
C ASN A 84 13.79 -4.32 -1.35
N ASN A 85 13.16 -5.48 -1.24
CA ASN A 85 11.88 -5.79 -1.89
C ASN A 85 10.74 -4.92 -1.38
N GLY A 86 10.76 -4.56 -0.08
CA GLY A 86 9.71 -3.78 0.55
C GLY A 86 9.55 -2.35 0.01
N SER A 87 10.52 -1.78 -0.70
CA SER A 87 10.37 -0.44 -1.24
C SER A 87 9.43 -0.40 -2.45
N PHE A 88 9.63 -1.28 -3.44
CA PHE A 88 8.95 -1.21 -4.73
C PHE A 88 8.36 -2.54 -5.19
N GLY A 89 8.70 -3.65 -4.54
CA GLY A 89 8.27 -4.98 -4.95
C GLY A 89 8.92 -5.46 -6.24
N SER A 90 8.30 -6.46 -6.85
CA SER A 90 8.69 -7.01 -8.15
C SER A 90 7.51 -7.73 -8.80
N CYS A 91 7.45 -7.67 -10.12
CA CYS A 91 6.41 -8.29 -10.93
C CYS A 91 7.03 -9.42 -11.78
N PRO A 92 6.48 -10.65 -11.78
CA PRO A 92 7.02 -11.75 -12.58
C PRO A 92 6.73 -11.57 -14.07
N GLN A 93 7.53 -12.22 -14.91
CA GLN A 93 7.45 -12.11 -16.38
C GLN A 93 6.09 -12.52 -16.94
N SER A 94 5.46 -13.53 -16.35
CA SER A 94 4.11 -13.97 -16.76
C SER A 94 3.05 -12.88 -16.53
N ILE A 95 3.17 -12.11 -15.45
CA ILE A 95 2.27 -10.99 -15.13
C ILE A 95 2.57 -9.77 -16.00
N ILE A 96 3.85 -9.47 -16.27
CA ILE A 96 4.25 -8.44 -17.26
C ILE A 96 3.61 -8.75 -18.61
N SER A 97 3.68 -9.99 -19.05
CA SER A 97 3.05 -10.44 -20.31
C SER A 97 1.52 -10.33 -20.29
N ALA A 98 0.88 -10.62 -19.15
CA ALA A 98 -0.56 -10.44 -18.99
C ALA A 98 -0.95 -8.94 -19.06
N GLN A 99 -0.17 -8.07 -18.43
CA GLN A 99 -0.38 -6.61 -18.51
C GLN A 99 -0.27 -6.10 -19.95
N GLN A 100 0.76 -6.54 -20.69
CA GLN A 100 0.92 -6.17 -22.10
C GLN A 100 -0.26 -6.60 -22.97
N ARG A 101 -0.87 -7.76 -22.71
CA ARG A 101 -2.09 -8.20 -23.42
C ARG A 101 -3.27 -7.23 -23.19
N TRP A 102 -3.44 -6.73 -21.97
CA TRP A 102 -4.46 -5.73 -21.65
C TRP A 102 -4.19 -4.38 -22.33
N GLN A 103 -2.93 -3.92 -22.35
CA GLN A 103 -2.53 -2.70 -23.05
C GLN A 103 -2.83 -2.80 -24.56
N LEU A 104 -2.47 -3.92 -25.19
CA LEU A 104 -2.77 -4.16 -26.61
C LEU A 104 -4.26 -4.26 -26.89
N ARG A 105 -5.06 -4.85 -25.97
CA ARG A 105 -6.52 -4.92 -26.10
C ARG A 105 -7.14 -3.51 -26.07
N PHE A 106 -6.71 -2.65 -25.16
CA PHE A 106 -7.10 -1.25 -25.12
C PHE A 106 -6.75 -0.54 -26.43
N LEU A 107 -5.50 -0.60 -26.88
CA LEU A 107 -5.05 0.11 -28.09
C LEU A 107 -5.73 -0.39 -29.37
N ARG A 108 -6.14 -1.65 -29.41
CA ARG A 108 -6.82 -2.22 -30.58
C ARG A 108 -8.23 -1.66 -30.75
N GLN A 109 -9.01 -1.51 -29.70
CA GLN A 109 -10.37 -1.01 -29.72
C GLN A 109 -10.72 -0.31 -28.39
N PRO A 110 -10.36 1.00 -28.26
CA PRO A 110 -10.55 1.75 -27.02
C PRO A 110 -12.00 1.79 -26.53
N ASP A 111 -12.97 2.05 -27.42
CA ASP A 111 -14.38 2.15 -27.04
C ASP A 111 -14.90 0.83 -26.47
N SER A 112 -14.65 -0.28 -27.16
CA SER A 112 -15.03 -1.60 -26.63
C SER A 112 -14.37 -1.90 -25.30
N PHE A 113 -13.10 -1.56 -25.14
CA PHE A 113 -12.37 -1.75 -23.88
C PHE A 113 -13.03 -0.95 -22.75
N TYR A 114 -13.23 0.35 -22.91
CA TYR A 114 -13.78 1.19 -21.84
C TYR A 114 -15.22 0.84 -21.48
N PHE A 115 -16.08 0.59 -22.46
CA PHE A 115 -17.51 0.37 -22.19
C PHE A 115 -17.87 -1.08 -21.85
N ASN A 116 -17.05 -2.04 -22.23
CA ASN A 116 -17.35 -3.46 -21.98
C ASN A 116 -16.34 -4.15 -21.05
N ASP A 117 -15.02 -3.98 -21.32
CA ASP A 117 -13.99 -4.78 -20.66
C ASP A 117 -13.56 -4.21 -19.31
N LEU A 118 -13.36 -2.88 -19.23
CA LEU A 118 -12.80 -2.23 -18.05
C LEU A 118 -13.67 -2.45 -16.81
N LYS A 119 -14.97 -2.17 -16.92
CA LYS A 119 -15.91 -2.30 -15.80
C LYS A 119 -15.96 -3.73 -15.25
N ALA A 120 -16.05 -4.71 -16.15
CA ALA A 120 -16.08 -6.12 -15.78
C ALA A 120 -14.77 -6.58 -15.13
N GLY A 121 -13.62 -6.22 -15.72
CA GLY A 121 -12.30 -6.61 -15.19
C GLY A 121 -11.95 -5.93 -13.87
N ILE A 122 -12.34 -4.68 -13.66
CA ILE A 122 -12.17 -4.00 -12.36
C ILE A 122 -13.07 -4.67 -11.30
N LEU A 123 -14.31 -5.03 -11.63
CA LEU A 123 -15.19 -5.75 -10.71
C LEU A 123 -14.59 -7.12 -10.33
N GLU A 124 -14.10 -7.88 -11.29
CA GLU A 124 -13.45 -9.17 -11.05
C GLU A 124 -12.23 -9.01 -10.10
N SER A 125 -11.40 -8.01 -10.34
CA SER A 125 -10.24 -7.72 -9.49
C SER A 125 -10.66 -7.31 -8.07
N ARG A 126 -11.76 -6.57 -7.91
CA ARG A 126 -12.33 -6.20 -6.60
C ARG A 126 -12.90 -7.40 -5.86
N GLU A 127 -13.63 -8.28 -6.54
CA GLU A 127 -14.16 -9.53 -5.94
C GLU A 127 -13.03 -10.42 -5.45
N PHE A 128 -11.95 -10.49 -6.20
CA PHE A 128 -10.76 -11.20 -5.77
C PHE A 128 -10.17 -10.58 -4.48
N ILE A 129 -9.95 -9.27 -4.46
CA ILE A 129 -9.42 -8.58 -3.28
C ILE A 129 -10.37 -8.75 -2.08
N ARG A 130 -11.70 -8.63 -2.30
CA ARG A 130 -12.72 -8.88 -1.27
C ARG A 130 -12.52 -10.24 -0.59
N SER A 131 -12.35 -11.28 -1.38
CA SER A 131 -12.12 -12.64 -0.88
C SER A 131 -10.79 -12.77 -0.15
N LEU A 132 -9.73 -12.13 -0.66
CA LEU A 132 -8.38 -12.17 -0.08
C LEU A 132 -8.31 -11.54 1.32
N ILE A 133 -9.11 -10.49 1.58
CA ILE A 133 -9.11 -9.76 2.86
C ILE A 133 -10.29 -10.10 3.76
N ASN A 134 -11.13 -11.07 3.39
CA ASN A 134 -12.34 -11.46 4.10
C ASN A 134 -13.35 -10.30 4.30
N ALA A 135 -13.50 -9.41 3.31
CA ALA A 135 -14.53 -8.36 3.35
C ALA A 135 -15.93 -8.94 3.06
N ASP A 136 -16.99 -8.31 3.58
CA ASP A 136 -18.37 -8.80 3.44
C ASP A 136 -18.91 -8.59 2.02
N ASP A 137 -18.65 -7.43 1.45
CA ASP A 137 -19.23 -7.01 0.17
C ASP A 137 -18.20 -6.35 -0.72
N VAL A 138 -18.32 -6.58 -2.03
CA VAL A 138 -17.40 -5.98 -3.03
C VAL A 138 -17.47 -4.46 -3.06
N SER A 139 -18.59 -3.86 -2.63
CA SER A 139 -18.71 -2.41 -2.53
C SER A 139 -17.83 -1.78 -1.46
N GLU A 140 -17.33 -2.57 -0.51
CA GLU A 140 -16.37 -2.13 0.51
C GLU A 140 -14.93 -2.01 -0.04
N VAL A 141 -14.67 -2.51 -1.25
CA VAL A 141 -13.33 -2.57 -1.84
C VAL A 141 -13.24 -1.62 -3.03
N SER A 142 -12.36 -0.66 -2.96
CA SER A 142 -12.00 0.24 -4.06
C SER A 142 -10.57 -0.06 -4.51
N ILE A 143 -10.31 -0.15 -5.83
CA ILE A 143 -8.94 -0.22 -6.33
C ILE A 143 -8.42 1.21 -6.51
N VAL A 144 -7.23 1.46 -5.98
CA VAL A 144 -6.52 2.74 -6.07
C VAL A 144 -5.08 2.49 -6.53
N ASP A 145 -4.38 3.54 -6.93
CA ASP A 145 -3.02 3.38 -7.47
C ASP A 145 -2.00 2.88 -6.44
N ASN A 146 -2.13 3.36 -5.20
CA ASN A 146 -1.22 3.03 -4.11
C ASN A 146 -1.81 3.46 -2.76
N ALA A 147 -1.16 3.06 -1.66
CA ALA A 147 -1.58 3.44 -0.31
C ALA A 147 -1.55 4.96 -0.07
N THR A 148 -0.72 5.73 -0.78
CA THR A 148 -0.72 7.20 -0.69
C THR A 148 -2.02 7.79 -1.24
N THR A 149 -2.54 7.26 -2.36
CA THR A 149 -3.86 7.65 -2.88
C THR A 149 -4.97 7.26 -1.90
N ALA A 150 -4.91 6.07 -1.29
CA ALA A 150 -5.86 5.65 -0.27
C ALA A 150 -5.85 6.59 0.94
N ALA A 151 -4.66 6.96 1.44
CA ALA A 151 -4.52 7.92 2.53
C ALA A 151 -5.11 9.30 2.15
N ALA A 152 -4.91 9.77 0.90
CA ALA A 152 -5.50 11.02 0.44
C ALA A 152 -7.04 10.98 0.45
N VAL A 153 -7.65 9.86 0.02
CA VAL A 153 -9.12 9.66 0.09
C VAL A 153 -9.62 9.81 1.53
N VAL A 154 -9.01 9.08 2.48
CA VAL A 154 -9.43 9.09 3.89
C VAL A 154 -9.19 10.46 4.53
N LEU A 155 -8.05 11.09 4.29
CA LEU A 155 -7.70 12.37 4.92
C LEU A 155 -8.46 13.55 4.34
N GLN A 156 -8.86 13.49 3.07
CA GLN A 156 -9.67 14.53 2.43
C GLN A 156 -11.05 14.66 3.10
N GLN A 157 -11.72 13.55 3.42
CA GLN A 157 -13.01 13.60 4.14
C GLN A 157 -12.85 14.18 5.56
N ILE A 158 -11.72 13.96 6.22
CA ILE A 158 -11.39 14.58 7.50
C ILE A 158 -11.25 16.11 7.33
N ALA A 159 -10.57 16.57 6.28
CA ALA A 159 -10.45 17.99 5.97
C ALA A 159 -11.82 18.64 5.75
N TRP A 160 -12.73 17.98 5.02
CA TRP A 160 -14.10 18.46 4.84
C TRP A 160 -14.87 18.54 6.17
N GLY A 161 -14.68 17.55 7.07
CA GLY A 161 -15.27 17.59 8.39
C GLY A 161 -14.94 18.88 9.17
N PHE A 162 -13.72 19.37 9.04
CA PHE A 162 -13.31 20.68 9.63
C PHE A 162 -13.90 21.86 8.86
N THR A 163 -13.79 21.89 7.55
CA THR A 163 -14.20 23.05 6.74
C THR A 163 -15.72 23.25 6.70
N GLU A 164 -16.49 22.19 6.87
CA GLU A 164 -17.96 22.21 6.96
C GLU A 164 -18.48 22.37 8.39
N GLY A 165 -17.60 22.50 9.37
CA GLY A 165 -17.97 22.71 10.77
C GLY A 165 -18.51 21.47 11.51
N ARG A 166 -18.36 20.27 10.93
CA ARG A 166 -18.70 18.99 11.61
C ARG A 166 -17.68 18.64 12.71
N PHE A 167 -16.44 19.09 12.55
CA PHE A 167 -15.37 18.96 13.54
C PHE A 167 -15.02 20.33 14.11
N GLN A 168 -14.60 20.34 15.38
CA GLN A 168 -14.17 21.56 16.03
C GLN A 168 -12.68 21.84 15.75
N LYS A 169 -12.33 23.12 15.67
CA LYS A 169 -10.92 23.50 15.55
C LYS A 169 -10.13 22.97 16.75
N GLY A 170 -9.02 22.29 16.45
CA GLY A 170 -8.18 21.65 17.46
C GLY A 170 -8.54 20.19 17.73
N ASP A 171 -9.66 19.65 17.19
CA ASP A 171 -9.87 18.20 17.20
C ASP A 171 -8.69 17.46 16.58
N VAL A 172 -8.48 16.22 16.97
CA VAL A 172 -7.22 15.52 16.84
C VAL A 172 -7.28 14.40 15.82
N ALA A 173 -6.18 14.25 15.07
CA ALA A 173 -5.81 13.00 14.43
C ALA A 173 -4.53 12.45 15.08
N VAL A 174 -4.52 11.14 15.38
CA VAL A 174 -3.37 10.44 15.96
C VAL A 174 -2.69 9.62 14.88
N MET A 175 -1.36 9.59 14.84
CA MET A 175 -0.58 8.70 13.96
C MET A 175 0.69 8.21 14.65
N LEU A 176 1.26 7.09 14.16
CA LEU A 176 2.57 6.65 14.63
C LEU A 176 3.65 7.62 14.11
N HIS A 177 4.66 7.92 14.93
CA HIS A 177 5.78 8.72 14.44
C HIS A 177 6.62 7.99 13.38
N TYR A 178 6.43 6.67 13.22
CA TYR A 178 6.97 5.86 12.14
C TYR A 178 6.13 5.89 10.86
N ALA A 179 4.98 6.58 10.85
CA ALA A 179 4.12 6.69 9.68
C ALA A 179 4.92 7.13 8.45
N TYR A 180 4.55 6.56 7.30
CA TYR A 180 5.25 6.84 6.05
C TYR A 180 5.28 8.35 5.73
N GLY A 181 6.42 8.84 5.21
CA GLY A 181 6.63 10.27 4.99
C GLY A 181 5.54 10.97 4.17
N ALA A 182 4.97 10.30 3.17
CA ALA A 182 3.85 10.85 2.40
C ALA A 182 2.57 10.98 3.23
N VAL A 183 2.31 10.05 4.16
CA VAL A 183 1.17 10.12 5.09
C VAL A 183 1.35 11.29 6.06
N LYS A 184 2.55 11.48 6.62
CA LYS A 184 2.87 12.65 7.46
C LYS A 184 2.60 13.97 6.71
N LYS A 185 3.04 14.08 5.46
CA LYS A 185 2.78 15.26 4.61
C LYS A 185 1.29 15.42 4.28
N SER A 186 0.58 14.34 4.10
CA SER A 186 -0.87 14.38 3.91
C SER A 186 -1.60 14.85 5.17
N MET A 187 -1.13 14.46 6.37
CA MET A 187 -1.65 14.98 7.65
C MET A 187 -1.46 16.51 7.78
N GLU A 188 -0.31 17.02 7.38
CA GLU A 188 -0.09 18.49 7.33
C GLU A 188 -1.08 19.15 6.36
N ALA A 189 -1.22 18.60 5.15
CA ALA A 189 -2.02 19.19 4.07
C ALA A 189 -3.54 19.15 4.34
N TYR A 190 -4.03 18.05 4.90
CA TYR A 190 -5.47 17.82 5.06
C TYR A 190 -5.98 18.08 6.48
N VAL A 191 -5.22 17.73 7.52
CA VAL A 191 -5.67 17.86 8.91
C VAL A 191 -5.23 19.18 9.49
N THR A 192 -3.92 19.43 9.54
CA THR A 192 -3.38 20.63 10.19
C THR A 192 -3.84 21.92 9.49
N ARG A 193 -3.79 21.96 8.17
CA ARG A 193 -4.23 23.11 7.37
C ARG A 193 -5.73 23.40 7.54
N ALA A 194 -6.55 22.38 7.77
CA ALA A 194 -7.99 22.53 7.99
C ALA A 194 -8.35 22.94 9.45
N GLY A 195 -7.36 23.03 10.34
CA GLY A 195 -7.53 23.47 11.72
C GLY A 195 -7.52 22.34 12.75
N GLY A 196 -7.26 21.10 12.34
CA GLY A 196 -7.04 19.99 13.24
C GLY A 196 -5.64 19.97 13.85
N ARG A 197 -5.44 19.16 14.88
CA ARG A 197 -4.16 18.92 15.55
C ARG A 197 -3.72 17.46 15.31
N VAL A 198 -2.43 17.27 15.04
CA VAL A 198 -1.85 15.93 14.90
C VAL A 198 -1.06 15.56 16.14
N VAL A 199 -1.31 14.39 16.71
CA VAL A 199 -0.57 13.80 17.83
C VAL A 199 0.19 12.59 17.34
N GLU A 200 1.52 12.63 17.47
CA GLU A 200 2.37 11.48 17.15
C GLU A 200 2.54 10.54 18.34
N VAL A 201 2.36 9.25 18.10
CA VAL A 201 2.72 8.18 19.04
C VAL A 201 4.21 7.94 18.94
N GLN A 202 4.96 8.26 19.98
CA GLN A 202 6.41 8.08 20.02
C GLN A 202 6.75 6.64 20.44
N LEU A 203 7.05 5.80 19.46
CA LEU A 203 7.44 4.40 19.73
C LEU A 203 8.95 4.29 19.97
N PRO A 204 9.39 3.42 20.91
CA PRO A 204 10.81 3.15 21.10
C PRO A 204 11.41 2.42 19.89
N PHE A 205 12.72 2.57 19.70
CA PHE A 205 13.49 1.75 18.77
C PHE A 205 14.91 1.55 19.31
N PRO A 206 15.44 0.32 19.32
CA PRO A 206 14.77 -0.98 19.01
C PRO A 206 13.52 -1.21 19.86
N VAL A 207 12.56 -1.97 19.31
CA VAL A 207 11.32 -2.36 20.00
C VAL A 207 11.54 -3.69 20.70
N SER A 208 11.17 -3.78 21.98
CA SER A 208 11.37 -5.01 22.77
C SER A 208 10.11 -5.86 22.88
N SER A 209 8.92 -5.26 22.81
CA SER A 209 7.66 -5.99 22.91
C SER A 209 6.46 -5.22 22.32
N LYS A 210 5.33 -5.92 22.14
CA LYS A 210 4.05 -5.33 21.74
C LYS A 210 3.49 -4.40 22.82
N GLU A 211 3.74 -4.71 24.07
CA GLU A 211 3.26 -3.96 25.24
C GLU A 211 3.85 -2.54 25.28
N GLU A 212 5.09 -2.36 24.83
CA GLU A 212 5.69 -1.02 24.69
C GLU A 212 4.89 -0.19 23.69
N ILE A 213 4.53 -0.78 22.54
CA ILE A 213 3.73 -0.12 21.52
C ILE A 213 2.35 0.26 22.07
N ILE A 214 1.67 -0.66 22.74
CA ILE A 214 0.34 -0.46 23.32
C ILE A 214 0.38 0.66 24.37
N THR A 215 1.39 0.66 25.22
CA THR A 215 1.57 1.66 26.29
C THR A 215 1.73 3.07 25.69
N GLU A 216 2.61 3.24 24.72
CA GLU A 216 2.83 4.53 24.09
C GLU A 216 1.62 5.00 23.28
N PHE A 217 0.88 4.05 22.68
CA PHE A 217 -0.35 4.38 21.96
C PHE A 217 -1.44 4.92 22.91
N ARG A 218 -1.67 4.28 24.07
CA ARG A 218 -2.62 4.80 25.08
C ARG A 218 -2.22 6.19 25.57
N ARG A 219 -0.94 6.41 25.91
CA ARG A 219 -0.44 7.74 26.29
C ARG A 219 -0.70 8.81 25.23
N ALA A 220 -0.58 8.45 23.95
CA ALA A 220 -0.85 9.38 22.87
C ALA A 220 -2.35 9.70 22.74
N LEU A 221 -3.25 8.74 22.97
CA LEU A 221 -4.69 9.00 23.00
C LEU A 221 -5.07 9.90 24.17
N GLU A 222 -4.49 9.69 25.37
CA GLU A 222 -4.67 10.58 26.52
C GLU A 222 -4.27 12.03 26.18
N ARG A 223 -3.06 12.24 25.61
CA ARG A 223 -2.63 13.57 25.14
C ARG A 223 -3.54 14.13 24.05
N GLY A 224 -4.14 13.26 23.23
CA GLY A 224 -5.10 13.64 22.20
C GLY A 224 -6.38 14.24 22.75
N LYS A 225 -6.81 13.81 23.93
CA LYS A 225 -8.05 14.23 24.60
C LYS A 225 -7.89 15.41 25.56
N GLU A 226 -6.65 15.90 25.75
CA GLU A 226 -6.41 17.08 26.58
C GLU A 226 -7.29 18.25 26.12
N ASN A 227 -7.76 19.04 27.07
CA ASN A 227 -8.68 20.18 26.84
C ASN A 227 -10.05 19.82 26.23
N GLY A 228 -10.51 18.58 26.39
CA GLY A 228 -11.82 18.14 25.91
C GLY A 228 -11.93 17.97 24.40
N GLN A 229 -10.80 17.86 23.69
CA GLN A 229 -10.76 17.64 22.27
C GLN A 229 -11.13 16.18 21.92
N ARG A 230 -11.74 15.99 20.75
CA ARG A 230 -12.09 14.65 20.25
C ARG A 230 -11.03 14.15 19.27
N ILE A 231 -10.78 12.84 19.32
CA ILE A 231 -9.91 12.19 18.34
C ILE A 231 -10.80 11.72 17.18
N ARG A 232 -10.65 12.38 16.03
CA ARG A 232 -11.45 12.13 14.83
C ARG A 232 -10.93 11.00 13.98
N LEU A 233 -9.61 10.77 14.03
CA LEU A 233 -8.95 9.70 13.25
C LEU A 233 -7.74 9.18 13.99
N ALA A 234 -7.57 7.86 14.02
CA ALA A 234 -6.29 7.21 14.29
C ALA A 234 -5.75 6.59 13.01
N VAL A 235 -4.52 6.92 12.63
CA VAL A 235 -3.78 6.29 11.51
C VAL A 235 -2.73 5.37 12.09
N ILE A 236 -2.85 4.08 11.79
CA ILE A 236 -2.03 3.02 12.37
C ILE A 236 -1.38 2.23 11.23
N ASP A 237 -0.05 2.19 11.17
CA ASP A 237 0.64 1.30 10.24
C ASP A 237 0.46 -0.16 10.69
N HIS A 238 0.20 -1.11 9.76
CA HIS A 238 0.20 -2.54 10.11
C HIS A 238 1.63 -3.11 10.15
N VAL A 239 2.43 -2.72 9.16
CA VAL A 239 3.88 -2.96 9.14
C VAL A 239 4.54 -1.65 8.78
N THR A 240 5.29 -1.08 9.71
CA THR A 240 5.99 0.19 9.48
C THR A 240 7.06 0.06 8.40
N SER A 241 7.28 1.13 7.63
CA SER A 241 8.27 1.10 6.54
C SER A 241 9.70 1.16 7.08
N MET A 242 9.97 2.15 7.92
CA MET A 242 11.27 2.38 8.57
C MET A 242 11.04 3.02 9.95
N PRO A 243 11.46 2.36 11.02
CA PRO A 243 11.93 0.98 11.09
C PRO A 243 10.84 -0.03 10.76
N SER A 244 11.21 -1.23 10.28
CA SER A 244 10.26 -2.26 9.91
C SER A 244 9.83 -3.08 11.14
N VAL A 245 8.61 -2.86 11.62
CA VAL A 245 8.03 -3.54 12.79
C VAL A 245 6.56 -3.88 12.48
N VAL A 246 6.13 -5.09 12.84
CA VAL A 246 4.72 -5.48 12.82
C VAL A 246 4.02 -4.89 14.03
N ILE A 247 3.01 -4.09 13.79
CA ILE A 247 2.22 -3.39 14.82
C ILE A 247 1.00 -4.25 15.20
N PRO A 248 0.64 -4.36 16.49
CA PRO A 248 -0.51 -5.13 16.95
C PRO A 248 -1.83 -4.40 16.64
N VAL A 249 -2.19 -4.32 15.35
CA VAL A 249 -3.30 -3.48 14.88
C VAL A 249 -4.66 -3.87 15.47
N LYS A 250 -4.91 -5.17 15.72
CA LYS A 250 -6.17 -5.63 16.32
C LYS A 250 -6.37 -5.04 17.71
N GLU A 251 -5.30 -5.08 18.52
CA GLU A 251 -5.28 -4.53 19.88
C GLU A 251 -5.41 -3.00 19.84
N LEU A 252 -4.69 -2.32 18.95
CA LEU A 252 -4.75 -0.86 18.85
C LEU A 252 -6.13 -0.37 18.35
N VAL A 253 -6.75 -1.08 17.41
CA VAL A 253 -8.11 -0.77 16.95
C VAL A 253 -9.11 -0.96 18.08
N LYS A 254 -8.99 -2.05 18.87
CA LYS A 254 -9.84 -2.26 20.05
C LYS A 254 -9.68 -1.11 21.05
N ILE A 255 -8.47 -0.68 21.34
CA ILE A 255 -8.19 0.48 22.21
C ILE A 255 -8.83 1.75 21.64
N CYS A 256 -8.76 2.00 20.34
CA CYS A 256 -9.44 3.12 19.71
C CYS A 256 -10.95 3.11 19.96
N ARG A 257 -11.59 1.93 19.93
CA ARG A 257 -13.03 1.81 20.22
C ARG A 257 -13.34 2.05 21.71
N GLU A 258 -12.52 1.52 22.62
CA GLU A 258 -12.61 1.76 24.07
C GLU A 258 -12.46 3.24 24.41
N GLU A 259 -11.67 3.97 23.65
CA GLU A 259 -11.31 5.37 23.85
C GLU A 259 -12.12 6.35 22.97
N ASP A 260 -13.25 5.92 22.39
CA ASP A 260 -14.17 6.74 21.58
C ASP A 260 -13.49 7.51 20.44
N VAL A 261 -12.50 6.89 19.77
CA VAL A 261 -11.93 7.41 18.53
C VAL A 261 -12.95 7.27 17.41
N ASP A 262 -13.27 8.36 16.72
CA ASP A 262 -14.37 8.37 15.73
C ASP A 262 -14.10 7.40 14.57
N GLN A 263 -12.89 7.38 14.01
CA GLN A 263 -12.49 6.53 12.88
C GLN A 263 -11.08 5.99 13.03
N VAL A 264 -10.84 4.80 12.48
CA VAL A 264 -9.51 4.16 12.43
C VAL A 264 -9.16 3.80 11.00
N PHE A 265 -8.02 4.31 10.54
CA PHE A 265 -7.41 3.96 9.26
C PHE A 265 -6.13 3.14 9.49
N VAL A 266 -6.10 1.92 8.98
CA VAL A 266 -4.91 1.07 8.99
C VAL A 266 -4.17 1.22 7.66
N ASP A 267 -3.02 1.88 7.69
CA ASP A 267 -2.07 1.89 6.58
C ASP A 267 -1.27 0.59 6.59
N ALA A 268 -1.68 -0.34 5.77
CA ALA A 268 -1.01 -1.61 5.58
C ALA A 268 -0.32 -1.69 4.21
N ALA A 269 0.39 -0.62 3.83
CA ALA A 269 1.13 -0.59 2.56
C ALA A 269 2.01 -1.83 2.35
N HIS A 270 2.43 -2.48 3.45
CA HIS A 270 3.17 -3.74 3.49
C HIS A 270 2.32 -4.94 3.97
N GLY A 271 0.99 -4.84 4.03
CA GLY A 271 0.14 -5.86 4.66
C GLY A 271 0.04 -7.16 3.87
N ILE A 272 -0.61 -7.10 2.68
CA ILE A 272 -0.81 -8.28 1.84
C ILE A 272 0.53 -8.90 1.44
N GLY A 273 0.67 -10.19 1.71
CA GLY A 273 1.88 -10.96 1.44
C GLY A 273 2.97 -10.89 2.51
N CYS A 274 2.76 -10.08 3.57
CA CYS A 274 3.69 -9.97 4.70
C CYS A 274 3.09 -10.43 6.03
N VAL A 275 1.81 -10.14 6.27
CA VAL A 275 1.09 -10.45 7.51
C VAL A 275 -0.30 -10.99 7.20
N ASP A 276 -0.96 -11.56 8.20
CA ASP A 276 -2.35 -12.00 8.07
C ASP A 276 -3.27 -10.79 7.98
N VAL A 277 -4.18 -10.83 7.00
CA VAL A 277 -5.13 -9.75 6.78
C VAL A 277 -6.55 -10.31 6.78
N ASP A 278 -7.26 -10.05 7.87
CA ASP A 278 -8.69 -10.24 7.99
C ASP A 278 -9.30 -8.93 8.48
N VAL A 279 -9.96 -8.20 7.56
CA VAL A 279 -10.48 -6.86 7.88
C VAL A 279 -11.62 -6.88 8.87
N LYS A 280 -12.36 -8.01 9.00
CA LYS A 280 -13.41 -8.19 10.00
C LYS A 280 -12.83 -8.31 11.39
N GLU A 281 -11.79 -9.16 11.55
CA GLU A 281 -11.11 -9.33 12.82
C GLU A 281 -10.33 -8.08 13.24
N ILE A 282 -9.71 -7.38 12.30
CA ILE A 282 -9.02 -6.11 12.55
C ILE A 282 -10.01 -5.05 13.02
N GLY A 283 -11.20 -4.97 12.42
CA GLY A 283 -12.29 -4.11 12.86
C GLY A 283 -12.07 -2.61 12.62
N ALA A 284 -11.10 -2.21 11.79
CA ALA A 284 -10.86 -0.82 11.39
C ALA A 284 -11.97 -0.31 10.45
N ASP A 285 -12.12 1.01 10.35
CA ASP A 285 -13.06 1.64 9.40
C ASP A 285 -12.49 1.62 7.99
N PHE A 286 -11.16 1.82 7.88
CA PHE A 286 -10.44 1.82 6.62
C PHE A 286 -9.18 0.97 6.72
N TYR A 287 -8.88 0.26 5.64
CA TYR A 287 -7.67 -0.55 5.52
C TYR A 287 -7.14 -0.46 4.09
N THR A 288 -5.85 -0.17 3.91
CA THR A 288 -5.22 -0.16 2.59
C THR A 288 -4.01 -1.06 2.53
N SER A 289 -3.77 -1.67 1.37
CA SER A 289 -2.50 -2.37 1.12
C SER A 289 -2.08 -2.26 -0.35
N ASN A 290 -0.77 -2.18 -0.56
CA ASN A 290 -0.19 -2.22 -1.90
C ASN A 290 -0.07 -3.68 -2.38
N LEU A 291 -0.65 -4.00 -3.54
CA LEU A 291 -0.47 -5.32 -4.15
C LEU A 291 0.87 -5.42 -4.91
N HIS A 292 1.43 -4.29 -5.35
CA HIS A 292 2.69 -4.28 -6.07
C HIS A 292 3.94 -4.54 -5.22
N LYS A 293 3.87 -4.46 -3.87
CA LYS A 293 5.05 -4.70 -3.01
C LYS A 293 5.30 -6.18 -2.78
N TRP A 294 4.32 -6.90 -2.25
CA TRP A 294 4.51 -8.28 -1.77
C TRP A 294 3.60 -9.30 -2.47
N PHE A 295 2.62 -8.81 -3.24
CA PHE A 295 1.66 -9.63 -3.97
C PHE A 295 1.91 -9.65 -5.47
N PHE A 296 3.12 -9.32 -5.93
CA PHE A 296 3.60 -9.47 -7.32
C PHE A 296 2.83 -8.71 -8.41
N SER A 297 1.94 -7.80 -8.06
CA SER A 297 1.28 -6.95 -9.06
C SER A 297 2.27 -5.95 -9.67
N PRO A 298 2.03 -5.48 -10.90
CA PRO A 298 2.73 -4.32 -11.44
C PRO A 298 2.56 -3.09 -10.53
N PRO A 299 3.39 -2.06 -10.65
CA PRO A 299 3.17 -0.77 -9.99
C PRO A 299 1.77 -0.19 -10.26
N SER A 300 1.28 0.66 -9.36
CA SER A 300 -0.03 1.33 -9.44
C SER A 300 -1.23 0.41 -9.19
N VAL A 301 -1.07 -0.57 -8.30
CA VAL A 301 -2.19 -1.39 -7.80
C VAL A 301 -2.14 -1.47 -6.27
N ALA A 302 -3.19 -0.95 -5.66
CA ALA A 302 -3.51 -1.06 -4.25
C ALA A 302 -5.03 -1.11 -4.09
N PHE A 303 -5.50 -1.36 -2.89
CA PHE A 303 -6.92 -1.24 -2.57
C PHE A 303 -7.12 -0.38 -1.33
N LEU A 304 -8.31 0.21 -1.24
CA LEU A 304 -8.85 0.80 -0.04
C LEU A 304 -10.14 0.04 0.33
N TYR A 305 -10.11 -0.62 1.48
CA TYR A 305 -11.28 -1.18 2.13
C TYR A 305 -11.94 -0.10 2.98
N CYS A 306 -13.27 0.02 2.86
CA CYS A 306 -14.08 0.93 3.63
C CYS A 306 -15.23 0.16 4.26
N ARG A 307 -15.24 0.06 5.58
CA ARG A 307 -16.28 -0.66 6.33
C ARG A 307 -17.65 -0.03 6.09
N ARG A 308 -18.66 -0.82 5.77
CA ARG A 308 -20.01 -0.35 5.41
C ARG A 308 -20.71 0.42 6.52
N SER A 309 -20.40 0.14 7.78
CA SER A 309 -20.93 0.84 8.95
C SER A 309 -20.32 2.23 9.20
N ALA A 310 -19.19 2.54 8.60
CA ALA A 310 -18.65 3.88 8.64
C ALA A 310 -19.58 4.82 7.85
N LYS A 311 -19.81 6.04 8.37
CA LYS A 311 -20.61 7.06 7.65
C LYS A 311 -19.84 7.53 6.42
N LEU A 312 -19.95 6.77 5.31
CA LEU A 312 -19.11 6.87 4.13
C LEU A 312 -19.60 7.89 3.10
N SER A 313 -20.63 8.69 3.40
CA SER A 313 -21.25 9.62 2.44
C SER A 313 -20.27 10.61 1.81
N ASP A 314 -19.11 10.84 2.44
CA ASP A 314 -18.16 11.87 2.04
C ASP A 314 -16.82 11.30 1.54
N LEU A 315 -16.75 9.99 1.32
CA LEU A 315 -15.56 9.36 0.74
C LEU A 315 -15.62 9.44 -0.79
N HIS A 316 -14.75 10.27 -1.34
CA HIS A 316 -14.64 10.47 -2.78
C HIS A 316 -13.20 10.31 -3.24
N HIS A 317 -13.03 9.86 -4.50
CA HIS A 317 -11.72 9.85 -5.11
C HIS A 317 -11.22 11.31 -5.29
N PRO A 318 -9.94 11.62 -4.98
CA PRO A 318 -9.40 12.98 -5.15
C PRO A 318 -9.49 13.54 -6.57
N VAL A 319 -9.46 12.66 -7.57
CA VAL A 319 -9.73 12.99 -8.96
C VAL A 319 -11.21 12.78 -9.24
N VAL A 320 -11.97 13.88 -9.33
CA VAL A 320 -13.40 13.86 -9.65
C VAL A 320 -13.57 13.50 -11.13
N SER A 321 -14.43 12.50 -11.40
CA SER A 321 -14.73 12.01 -12.75
C SER A 321 -16.23 11.76 -12.92
N HIS A 322 -16.63 11.09 -14.01
CA HIS A 322 -18.03 10.89 -14.39
C HIS A 322 -18.89 10.19 -13.33
N GLU A 323 -18.28 9.32 -12.53
CA GLU A 323 -18.97 8.51 -11.54
C GLU A 323 -19.04 9.17 -10.14
N TYR A 324 -18.69 10.46 -10.03
CA TYR A 324 -18.77 11.18 -8.74
C TYR A 324 -20.17 11.10 -8.12
N GLY A 325 -20.24 10.71 -6.87
CA GLY A 325 -21.48 10.51 -6.11
C GLY A 325 -22.07 9.09 -6.19
N ASN A 326 -21.50 8.19 -6.99
CA ASN A 326 -21.93 6.79 -7.10
C ASN A 326 -21.23 5.85 -6.11
N GLY A 327 -20.47 6.42 -5.17
CA GLY A 327 -19.69 5.70 -4.15
C GLY A 327 -18.26 5.40 -4.61
N LEU A 328 -17.34 5.45 -3.65
CA LEU A 328 -15.88 5.41 -3.90
C LEU A 328 -15.45 4.24 -4.77
N ALA A 329 -16.04 3.05 -4.58
CA ALA A 329 -15.69 1.86 -5.32
C ALA A 329 -16.01 1.95 -6.83
N ILE A 330 -16.99 2.76 -7.20
CA ILE A 330 -17.38 3.04 -8.59
C ILE A 330 -16.58 4.23 -9.11
N GLU A 331 -16.44 5.29 -8.32
CA GLU A 331 -15.64 6.47 -8.67
C GLU A 331 -14.20 6.10 -9.01
N SER A 332 -13.58 5.22 -8.21
CA SER A 332 -12.20 4.76 -8.42
C SER A 332 -12.01 3.88 -9.65
N ALA A 333 -13.08 3.28 -10.16
CA ALA A 333 -13.01 2.38 -11.32
C ALA A 333 -12.73 3.11 -12.64
N TRP A 334 -13.13 4.39 -12.73
CA TRP A 334 -12.86 5.22 -13.91
C TRP A 334 -12.58 6.68 -13.51
N ILE A 335 -11.32 7.04 -13.42
CA ILE A 335 -10.84 8.39 -13.06
C ILE A 335 -10.23 9.14 -14.26
N GLY A 336 -10.72 8.89 -15.47
CA GLY A 336 -10.24 9.46 -16.73
C GLY A 336 -9.51 8.43 -17.61
N THR A 337 -9.12 8.85 -18.79
CA THR A 337 -8.40 8.00 -19.75
C THR A 337 -6.97 7.80 -19.29
N ARG A 338 -6.62 6.56 -18.90
CA ARG A 338 -5.29 6.16 -18.42
C ARG A 338 -5.04 4.67 -18.67
N ASP A 339 -3.87 4.20 -18.39
CA ASP A 339 -3.57 2.76 -18.39
C ASP A 339 -4.14 2.09 -17.13
N TYR A 340 -5.14 1.24 -17.31
CA TYR A 340 -5.75 0.42 -16.25
C TYR A 340 -5.22 -1.02 -16.22
N SER A 341 -4.30 -1.37 -17.13
CA SER A 341 -3.85 -2.74 -17.32
C SER A 341 -3.27 -3.36 -16.04
N ALA A 342 -2.58 -2.57 -15.21
CA ALA A 342 -2.04 -3.03 -13.94
C ALA A 342 -3.13 -3.49 -12.96
N GLN A 343 -4.29 -2.85 -12.97
CA GLN A 343 -5.43 -3.20 -12.11
C GLN A 343 -6.18 -4.44 -12.62
N LEU A 344 -6.16 -4.67 -13.93
CA LEU A 344 -6.86 -5.78 -14.59
C LEU A 344 -6.10 -7.12 -14.52
N VAL A 345 -4.82 -7.12 -14.12
CA VAL A 345 -4.04 -8.36 -13.99
C VAL A 345 -4.10 -9.00 -12.60
N VAL A 346 -4.84 -8.41 -11.65
CA VAL A 346 -4.97 -8.95 -10.29
C VAL A 346 -5.42 -10.42 -10.27
N PRO A 347 -6.38 -10.88 -11.08
CA PRO A 347 -6.71 -12.30 -11.17
C PRO A 347 -5.52 -13.18 -11.63
N SER A 348 -4.73 -12.72 -12.60
CA SER A 348 -3.54 -13.47 -13.06
C SER A 348 -2.44 -13.53 -11.99
N VAL A 349 -2.36 -12.53 -11.12
CA VAL A 349 -1.44 -12.55 -9.96
C VAL A 349 -1.81 -13.66 -8.99
N LEU A 350 -3.11 -13.89 -8.75
CA LEU A 350 -3.55 -15.02 -7.94
C LEU A 350 -3.13 -16.36 -8.56
N GLU A 351 -3.34 -16.52 -9.87
CA GLU A 351 -2.93 -17.74 -10.56
C GLU A 351 -1.43 -18.00 -10.35
N PHE A 352 -0.60 -16.96 -10.46
CA PHE A 352 0.83 -17.06 -10.19
C PHE A 352 1.12 -17.45 -8.72
N VAL A 353 0.50 -16.79 -7.75
CA VAL A 353 0.68 -17.06 -6.32
C VAL A 353 0.25 -18.48 -5.96
N ASN A 354 -0.83 -18.99 -6.55
CA ASN A 354 -1.34 -20.34 -6.32
C ASN A 354 -0.45 -21.45 -6.94
N ARG A 355 0.58 -21.11 -7.70
CA ARG A 355 1.61 -22.05 -8.12
C ARG A 355 2.58 -22.43 -6.99
N PHE A 356 2.64 -21.63 -5.92
CA PHE A 356 3.48 -21.92 -4.77
C PHE A 356 2.76 -22.86 -3.80
N GLU A 357 3.51 -23.73 -3.13
CA GLU A 357 2.97 -24.55 -2.06
C GLU A 357 2.39 -23.67 -0.93
N GLY A 358 1.13 -23.93 -0.57
CA GLY A 358 0.41 -23.11 0.41
C GLY A 358 0.02 -21.72 -0.09
N GLY A 359 0.21 -21.39 -1.38
CA GLY A 359 -0.17 -20.10 -1.95
C GLY A 359 0.49 -18.93 -1.24
N ILE A 360 -0.28 -17.86 -0.98
CA ILE A 360 0.24 -16.65 -0.30
C ILE A 360 0.73 -16.94 1.11
N GLU A 361 0.08 -17.83 1.83
CA GLU A 361 0.48 -18.22 3.18
C GLU A 361 1.84 -18.92 3.19
N GLY A 362 2.06 -19.83 2.24
CA GLY A 362 3.35 -20.50 2.05
C GLY A 362 4.46 -19.51 1.70
N ILE A 363 4.19 -18.55 0.81
CA ILE A 363 5.14 -17.48 0.45
C ILE A 363 5.48 -16.62 1.68
N LYS A 364 4.47 -16.17 2.43
CA LYS A 364 4.61 -15.35 3.62
C LYS A 364 5.47 -16.04 4.69
N LYS A 365 5.17 -17.30 5.00
CA LYS A 365 5.93 -18.12 5.94
C LYS A 365 7.40 -18.27 5.51
N ARG A 366 7.64 -18.67 4.26
CA ARG A 366 8.99 -18.78 3.68
C ARG A 366 9.77 -17.47 3.80
N ASN A 367 9.15 -16.35 3.39
CA ASN A 367 9.81 -15.05 3.39
C ASN A 367 10.18 -14.61 4.81
N HIS A 368 9.29 -14.81 5.79
CA HIS A 368 9.52 -14.51 7.19
C HIS A 368 10.69 -15.36 7.75
N GLU A 369 10.62 -16.67 7.62
CA GLU A 369 11.66 -17.58 8.14
C GLU A 369 13.04 -17.26 7.53
N GLN A 370 13.10 -17.01 6.24
CA GLN A 370 14.36 -16.70 5.56
C GLN A 370 14.91 -15.32 5.95
N VAL A 371 14.08 -14.28 6.03
CA VAL A 371 14.57 -12.95 6.39
C VAL A 371 15.07 -12.88 7.81
N VAL A 372 14.40 -13.56 8.76
CA VAL A 372 14.86 -13.66 10.15
C VAL A 372 16.19 -14.38 10.22
N ARG A 373 16.31 -15.55 9.58
CA ARG A 373 17.57 -16.32 9.51
C ARG A 373 18.73 -15.51 8.94
N MET A 374 18.48 -14.76 7.85
CA MET A 374 19.51 -13.90 7.25
C MET A 374 19.85 -12.72 8.16
N GLY A 375 18.86 -12.13 8.83
CA GLY A 375 19.07 -11.07 9.80
C GLY A 375 19.95 -11.52 10.99
N GLU A 376 19.68 -12.69 11.54
CA GLU A 376 20.47 -13.29 12.63
C GLU A 376 21.92 -13.60 12.18
N MET A 377 22.09 -14.12 10.96
CA MET A 377 23.40 -14.36 10.37
C MET A 377 24.23 -13.07 10.27
N LEU A 378 23.61 -11.99 9.78
CA LEU A 378 24.25 -10.69 9.65
C LEU A 378 24.55 -10.08 11.03
N ALA A 379 23.59 -10.07 11.95
CA ALA A 379 23.76 -9.54 13.31
C ALA A 379 24.90 -10.25 14.04
N LYS A 380 24.96 -11.59 13.94
CA LYS A 380 26.05 -12.39 14.51
C LYS A 380 27.40 -12.03 13.91
N SER A 381 27.46 -11.84 12.58
CA SER A 381 28.71 -11.47 11.89
C SER A 381 29.30 -10.12 12.33
N TRP A 382 28.41 -9.19 12.71
CA TRP A 382 28.77 -7.81 13.06
C TRP A 382 28.79 -7.53 14.56
N GLY A 383 28.42 -8.50 15.41
CA GLY A 383 28.29 -8.30 16.86
C GLY A 383 27.18 -7.33 17.23
N THR A 384 26.09 -7.31 16.45
CA THR A 384 24.94 -6.42 16.63
C THR A 384 23.67 -7.21 16.91
N GLN A 385 22.49 -6.58 16.82
CA GLN A 385 21.21 -7.22 17.09
C GLN A 385 20.14 -6.80 16.09
N LEU A 386 19.01 -7.50 16.07
CA LEU A 386 17.82 -7.13 15.35
C LEU A 386 17.14 -5.91 15.99
N GLY A 387 16.35 -5.16 15.19
CA GLY A 387 15.62 -3.99 15.66
C GLY A 387 14.34 -4.31 16.44
N CYS A 388 13.87 -5.56 16.38
CA CYS A 388 12.74 -6.06 17.16
C CYS A 388 12.81 -7.59 17.26
N PRO A 389 12.04 -8.22 18.16
CA PRO A 389 11.93 -9.68 18.25
C PRO A 389 11.49 -10.31 16.91
N PRO A 390 11.89 -11.55 16.61
CA PRO A 390 11.53 -12.25 15.36
C PRO A 390 10.02 -12.31 15.07
N ASP A 391 9.18 -12.48 16.09
CA ASP A 391 7.72 -12.51 15.94
C ASP A 391 7.09 -11.15 15.64
N MET A 392 7.85 -10.07 15.75
CA MET A 392 7.48 -8.72 15.33
C MET A 392 8.11 -8.33 13.98
N CYS A 393 8.79 -9.25 13.30
CA CYS A 393 9.26 -9.09 11.94
C CYS A 393 8.20 -9.56 10.94
N SER A 394 8.21 -9.00 9.73
CA SER A 394 7.40 -9.48 8.60
C SER A 394 8.30 -10.23 7.59
N SER A 395 8.17 -9.95 6.30
CA SER A 395 9.17 -10.31 5.28
C SER A 395 10.34 -9.30 5.22
N MET A 396 10.45 -8.44 6.22
CA MET A 396 11.51 -7.45 6.43
C MET A 396 12.01 -7.51 7.85
N VAL A 397 13.30 -7.23 8.04
CA VAL A 397 13.92 -7.11 9.36
C VAL A 397 14.94 -5.98 9.39
N MET A 398 15.05 -5.30 10.52
CA MET A 398 16.07 -4.30 10.80
C MET A 398 17.25 -4.95 11.50
N ILE A 399 18.47 -4.69 11.04
CA ILE A 399 19.71 -5.18 11.63
C ILE A 399 20.61 -4.01 11.97
N GLY A 400 21.12 -3.96 13.19
CA GLY A 400 22.13 -2.98 13.60
C GLY A 400 23.40 -3.10 12.76
N LEU A 401 23.94 -1.99 12.32
CA LEU A 401 25.24 -1.89 11.65
C LEU A 401 26.34 -1.64 12.69
N PRO A 402 27.58 -2.05 12.43
CA PRO A 402 28.70 -1.76 13.31
C PRO A 402 28.83 -0.28 13.63
N TRP A 403 28.94 0.07 14.91
CA TRP A 403 29.02 1.45 15.37
C TRP A 403 30.21 2.21 14.79
N CYS A 404 31.32 1.51 14.54
CA CYS A 404 32.55 2.07 13.98
C CYS A 404 32.40 2.65 12.56
N LEU A 405 31.27 2.38 11.87
CA LEU A 405 30.95 3.02 10.61
C LEU A 405 30.62 4.52 10.77
N GLY A 406 30.41 4.99 12.01
CA GLY A 406 30.23 6.41 12.32
C GLY A 406 29.00 7.03 11.68
N ILE A 407 27.85 6.35 11.74
CA ILE A 407 26.56 6.86 11.22
C ILE A 407 25.99 7.82 12.28
N THR A 408 25.99 9.13 12.01
CA THR A 408 25.58 10.17 12.96
C THR A 408 24.34 10.94 12.55
N SER A 409 23.83 10.71 11.35
CA SER A 409 22.70 11.45 10.78
C SER A 409 21.97 10.65 9.70
N GLU A 410 20.75 11.07 9.34
CA GLU A 410 20.03 10.56 8.17
C GLU A 410 20.81 10.78 6.86
N ARG A 411 21.59 11.85 6.80
CA ARG A 411 22.46 12.11 5.62
C ARG A 411 23.52 11.03 5.47
N ASP A 412 24.11 10.55 6.56
CA ASP A 412 25.10 9.46 6.51
C ASP A 412 24.46 8.15 6.05
N THR A 413 23.22 7.86 6.45
CA THR A 413 22.50 6.66 5.97
C THR A 413 22.29 6.68 4.46
N LEU A 414 21.95 7.84 3.90
CA LEU A 414 21.78 8.00 2.45
C LEU A 414 23.12 7.84 1.70
N LYS A 415 24.19 8.43 2.20
CA LYS A 415 25.53 8.29 1.62
C LYS A 415 26.03 6.85 1.66
N LEU A 416 25.89 6.18 2.81
CA LEU A 416 26.28 4.78 2.95
C LEU A 416 25.49 3.87 2.03
N ARG A 417 24.17 4.10 1.91
CA ARG A 417 23.31 3.36 0.96
C ARG A 417 23.80 3.52 -0.48
N VAL A 418 24.11 4.75 -0.91
CA VAL A 418 24.65 5.01 -2.25
C VAL A 418 26.01 4.31 -2.42
N HIS A 419 26.90 4.40 -1.43
CA HIS A 419 28.20 3.74 -1.45
C HIS A 419 28.09 2.22 -1.58
N LEU A 420 27.19 1.59 -0.83
CA LEU A 420 26.94 0.14 -0.91
C LEU A 420 26.42 -0.27 -2.29
N ARG A 421 25.52 0.51 -2.89
CA ARG A 421 25.02 0.28 -4.24
C ARG A 421 26.13 0.37 -5.27
N ASP A 422 26.86 1.47 -5.25
CA ASP A 422 27.80 1.81 -6.33
C ASP A 422 29.10 1.01 -6.27
N ARG A 423 29.55 0.62 -5.07
CA ARG A 423 30.82 -0.09 -4.88
C ARG A 423 30.67 -1.59 -4.67
N PHE A 424 29.55 -2.03 -4.13
CA PHE A 424 29.34 -3.43 -3.77
C PHE A 424 28.12 -4.08 -4.46
N ALA A 425 27.37 -3.29 -5.24
CA ALA A 425 26.14 -3.72 -5.90
C ALA A 425 25.12 -4.31 -4.89
N VAL A 426 24.98 -3.68 -3.74
CA VAL A 426 24.01 -4.03 -2.68
C VAL A 426 22.98 -2.92 -2.53
N GLU A 427 21.71 -3.24 -2.75
CA GLU A 427 20.60 -2.30 -2.58
C GLU A 427 19.89 -2.57 -1.26
N VAL A 428 20.13 -1.72 -0.26
CA VAL A 428 19.56 -1.83 1.10
C VAL A 428 19.29 -0.45 1.68
N PRO A 429 18.08 -0.16 2.20
CA PRO A 429 17.83 1.09 2.92
C PRO A 429 18.41 1.03 4.34
N ILE A 430 18.86 2.19 4.81
CA ILE A 430 19.46 2.34 6.13
C ILE A 430 18.66 3.38 6.90
N TYR A 431 18.38 3.09 8.17
CA TYR A 431 17.67 3.94 9.12
C TYR A 431 18.65 4.50 10.15
N TYR A 432 18.51 5.77 10.49
CA TYR A 432 19.25 6.40 11.56
C TYR A 432 18.43 6.40 12.86
N ARG A 433 19.01 5.96 13.93
CA ARG A 433 18.50 6.08 15.30
C ARG A 433 19.42 7.02 16.08
N ALA A 434 18.88 8.08 16.63
CA ALA A 434 19.65 8.92 17.54
C ALA A 434 20.10 8.11 18.78
N PRO A 435 21.35 8.27 19.24
CA PRO A 435 21.82 7.61 20.46
C PRO A 435 21.04 8.12 21.69
N LYS A 436 20.88 7.25 22.68
CA LYS A 436 20.34 7.65 23.98
C LYS A 436 21.47 8.22 24.84
N GLU A 437 21.14 9.09 25.77
CA GLU A 437 22.11 9.66 26.72
C GLU A 437 22.81 8.54 27.51
N GLY A 438 24.14 8.57 27.54
CA GLY A 438 24.96 7.59 28.25
C GLY A 438 25.22 6.26 27.51
N GLU A 439 24.72 6.07 26.30
CA GLU A 439 25.08 4.88 25.49
C GLU A 439 26.55 4.94 25.06
N VAL A 440 27.30 3.86 25.33
CA VAL A 440 28.69 3.68 24.87
C VAL A 440 28.64 2.88 23.56
N ASP A 441 29.38 3.32 22.54
CA ASP A 441 29.43 2.70 21.21
C ASP A 441 28.03 2.39 20.64
N PRO A 442 27.13 3.38 20.56
CA PRO A 442 25.73 3.13 20.23
C PRO A 442 25.56 2.65 18.80
N VAL A 443 24.74 1.63 18.62
CA VAL A 443 24.26 1.24 17.28
C VAL A 443 23.26 2.28 16.80
N THR A 444 23.69 3.16 15.90
CA THR A 444 22.90 4.29 15.38
C THR A 444 22.39 4.05 13.96
N GLY A 445 23.02 3.14 13.21
CA GLY A 445 22.58 2.74 11.88
C GLY A 445 21.92 1.37 11.89
N TYR A 446 20.77 1.25 11.22
CA TYR A 446 20.08 -0.03 11.05
C TYR A 446 19.75 -0.24 9.57
N ALA A 447 20.19 -1.37 9.01
CA ALA A 447 19.83 -1.77 7.66
C ALA A 447 18.51 -2.54 7.65
N ARG A 448 17.58 -2.19 6.73
CA ARG A 448 16.36 -2.96 6.50
C ARG A 448 16.58 -3.94 5.37
N ILE A 449 16.82 -5.19 5.66
CA ILE A 449 16.77 -6.25 4.66
C ILE A 449 15.35 -6.78 4.47
N SER A 450 15.12 -7.41 3.33
CA SER A 450 13.86 -8.07 3.02
C SER A 450 14.12 -9.34 2.23
N HIS A 451 13.17 -10.30 2.29
CA HIS A 451 13.24 -11.53 1.51
C HIS A 451 11.99 -11.68 0.64
N GLN A 452 12.19 -12.17 -0.58
CA GLN A 452 11.14 -12.60 -1.49
C GLN A 452 11.57 -13.89 -2.20
N VAL A 453 10.62 -14.62 -2.76
CA VAL A 453 10.80 -15.97 -3.32
C VAL A 453 12.01 -16.15 -4.25
N TYR A 454 12.47 -15.10 -4.88
CA TYR A 454 13.61 -15.09 -5.80
C TYR A 454 14.96 -14.74 -5.16
N ASN A 455 14.99 -14.33 -3.90
CA ASN A 455 16.26 -14.03 -3.21
C ASN A 455 17.03 -15.31 -2.87
N LYS A 456 18.36 -15.17 -2.88
CA LYS A 456 19.32 -16.23 -2.56
C LYS A 456 20.14 -15.85 -1.33
N VAL A 457 20.75 -16.82 -0.68
CA VAL A 457 21.63 -16.60 0.49
C VAL A 457 22.83 -15.70 0.11
N GLU A 458 23.34 -15.85 -1.10
CA GLU A 458 24.47 -15.11 -1.63
C GLU A 458 24.22 -13.60 -1.70
N ASP A 459 22.94 -13.16 -1.82
CA ASP A 459 22.59 -11.74 -1.77
C ASP A 459 22.93 -11.11 -0.41
N TYR A 460 22.67 -11.85 0.67
CA TYR A 460 22.95 -11.42 2.04
C TYR A 460 24.43 -11.59 2.42
N GLU A 461 25.08 -12.62 1.91
CA GLU A 461 26.51 -12.82 2.07
C GLU A 461 27.29 -11.69 1.42
N ARG A 462 26.90 -11.25 0.23
CA ARG A 462 27.48 -10.06 -0.41
C ARG A 462 27.36 -8.81 0.47
N PHE A 463 26.20 -8.62 1.09
CA PHE A 463 26.01 -7.50 2.01
C PHE A 463 26.87 -7.64 3.27
N ARG A 464 26.95 -8.85 3.86
CA ARG A 464 27.83 -9.16 4.99
C ARG A 464 29.28 -8.79 4.65
N ASP A 465 29.76 -9.26 3.52
CA ASP A 465 31.17 -9.11 3.12
C ASP A 465 31.49 -7.66 2.78
N ALA A 466 30.53 -6.91 2.20
CA ALA A 466 30.66 -5.48 1.97
C ALA A 466 30.86 -4.71 3.29
N ILE A 467 30.04 -4.95 4.29
CA ILE A 467 30.17 -4.29 5.60
C ILE A 467 31.47 -4.73 6.30
N ASN A 468 31.79 -6.03 6.29
CA ASN A 468 33.03 -6.53 6.88
C ASN A 468 34.28 -5.90 6.25
N LYS A 469 34.25 -5.70 4.93
CA LYS A 469 35.34 -5.00 4.23
C LYS A 469 35.44 -3.54 4.68
N LEU A 470 34.32 -2.81 4.76
CA LEU A 470 34.31 -1.41 5.24
C LEU A 470 34.88 -1.31 6.66
N VAL A 471 34.52 -2.23 7.56
CA VAL A 471 35.04 -2.28 8.91
C VAL A 471 36.56 -2.59 8.90
N GLY A 472 36.99 -3.57 8.12
CA GLY A 472 38.42 -3.92 7.97
C GLY A 472 39.26 -2.78 7.40
N ASP A 473 38.72 -2.01 6.46
CA ASP A 473 39.34 -0.84 5.86
C ASP A 473 39.29 0.40 6.79
N LYS A 474 38.76 0.29 8.01
CA LYS A 474 38.52 1.40 8.97
C LYS A 474 37.71 2.55 8.35
N PHE A 475 36.77 2.22 7.49
CA PHE A 475 35.89 3.16 6.84
C PHE A 475 34.96 3.83 7.84
N THR A 476 34.68 5.13 7.64
CA THR A 476 33.63 5.86 8.37
C THR A 476 32.79 6.69 7.41
N CYS A 477 31.50 6.92 7.73
CA CYS A 477 30.63 7.76 6.91
C CYS A 477 31.12 9.19 6.76
N ALA A 478 31.96 9.69 7.69
CA ALA A 478 32.60 11.00 7.60
C ALA A 478 33.53 11.14 6.38
N SER A 479 34.08 10.02 5.88
CA SER A 479 34.96 9.99 4.70
C SER A 479 34.21 10.11 3.36
N LEU A 480 32.88 9.98 3.38
CA LEU A 480 32.07 10.12 2.16
C LEU A 480 31.82 11.60 1.86
N SER A 481 32.24 12.02 0.68
CA SER A 481 31.95 13.37 0.16
C SER A 481 30.43 13.64 0.14
N ALA A 482 30.09 14.90 0.17
CA ALA A 482 28.70 15.38 0.28
C ALA A 482 27.86 15.06 -0.98
#